data_4326f19d00b00c2d185d9badd2bd1fd2
#
_entry.id   4326f19d00b00c2d185d9badd2bd1fd2
#
_cell.length_a   1.000
_cell.length_b   1.000
_cell.length_c   1.000
_cell.angle_alpha   90.00
_cell.angle_beta   90.00
_cell.angle_gamma   90.00
#
_symmetry.space_group_name_H-M   'P 1'
#
loop_
_entity.id
_entity.type
_entity.pdbx_description
1 polymer ?
#
loop_
_entity_poly.entity_id
_entity_poly.type
_entity_poly.pdbx_seq_one_letter_code
_entity_poly.pdbx_strand_id
1 'polypeptide(L)'
;VNKLNLTNKTDYKTLSNIVPDCWIYVQDTGVKLGRIQIFNNWSPYMVSHPDNTVWLGLEYFCEEGDDFWNMEDGECINFAVDELIKMGVISRNEVIDAHRERVKKAYPAYFDGYQYMEYIVDYLNKFDNLYCVGRNGQHRYNNMDHSMATAFETVKDIISGTHDKTNIWNVNTEKEYHEEKK
;
A
#
# COMPACT_ATOMS: atom_id res chain seq x y z
N VAL A 1 -17.81 4.07 4.73
CA VAL A 1 -19.15 3.44 4.87
C VAL A 1 -19.62 3.47 6.31
N ASN A 2 -20.94 3.41 6.56
CA ASN A 2 -21.47 3.31 7.93
C ASN A 2 -21.25 1.91 8.54
N LYS A 3 -21.33 0.87 7.73
CA LYS A 3 -21.31 -0.51 8.21
C LYS A 3 -20.75 -1.47 7.17
N LEU A 4 -20.08 -2.52 7.67
CA LEU A 4 -19.73 -3.72 6.89
C LEU A 4 -20.69 -4.87 7.21
N ASN A 5 -21.00 -5.67 6.20
CA ASN A 5 -21.69 -6.94 6.39
C ASN A 5 -20.73 -8.05 6.87
N LEU A 6 -19.42 -7.81 6.76
CA LEU A 6 -18.39 -8.71 7.26
C LEU A 6 -18.25 -8.53 8.77
N THR A 7 -18.69 -9.54 9.52
CA THR A 7 -18.65 -9.53 10.99
C THR A 7 -17.53 -10.40 11.53
N ASN A 8 -17.05 -10.03 12.70
CA ASN A 8 -16.06 -10.82 13.43
C ASN A 8 -16.67 -12.14 13.92
N LYS A 9 -16.06 -13.24 13.53
CA LYS A 9 -16.42 -14.61 13.96
C LYS A 9 -15.30 -15.25 14.79
N THR A 10 -14.35 -14.45 15.25
CA THR A 10 -13.18 -14.89 16.02
C THR A 10 -13.27 -14.42 17.47
N ASP A 11 -12.34 -14.85 18.31
CA ASP A 11 -12.21 -14.41 19.70
C ASP A 11 -11.49 -13.05 19.83
N TYR A 12 -10.95 -12.50 18.74
CA TYR A 12 -10.33 -11.18 18.75
C TYR A 12 -11.39 -10.07 18.85
N LYS A 13 -11.17 -9.11 19.74
CA LYS A 13 -12.07 -7.96 19.87
C LYS A 13 -11.72 -6.91 18.81
N THR A 14 -12.70 -6.49 18.04
CA THR A 14 -12.61 -5.39 17.08
C THR A 14 -13.65 -4.32 17.38
N LEU A 15 -13.41 -3.09 16.94
CA LEU A 15 -14.40 -2.01 17.03
C LEU A 15 -15.64 -2.40 16.21
N SER A 16 -16.82 -2.15 16.76
CA SER A 16 -18.11 -2.42 16.08
C SER A 16 -18.27 -3.87 15.57
N ASN A 17 -17.50 -4.80 16.13
CA ASN A 17 -17.52 -6.23 15.77
C ASN A 17 -17.28 -6.51 14.26
N ILE A 18 -16.49 -5.66 13.58
CA ILE A 18 -16.07 -5.88 12.21
C ILE A 18 -15.05 -7.03 12.11
N VAL A 19 -14.94 -7.65 10.93
CA VAL A 19 -13.93 -8.68 10.66
C VAL A 19 -12.54 -8.17 11.08
N PRO A 20 -11.69 -9.00 11.73
CA PRO A 20 -10.44 -8.53 12.37
C PRO A 20 -9.26 -8.34 11.41
N ASP A 21 -9.47 -8.51 10.11
CA ASP A 21 -8.42 -8.41 9.12
C ASP A 21 -8.06 -6.96 8.81
N CYS A 22 -6.78 -6.64 8.73
CA CYS A 22 -6.30 -5.33 8.26
C CYS A 22 -6.48 -5.19 6.75
N TRP A 23 -6.27 -6.28 6.00
CA TRP A 23 -6.57 -6.39 4.59
C TRP A 23 -7.04 -7.78 4.19
N ILE A 24 -7.79 -7.84 3.10
CA ILE A 24 -8.36 -9.06 2.55
C ILE A 24 -7.99 -9.13 1.06
N TYR A 25 -7.33 -10.20 0.64
CA TYR A 25 -7.10 -10.47 -0.78
C TYR A 25 -8.36 -11.02 -1.42
N VAL A 26 -8.77 -10.44 -2.54
CA VAL A 26 -9.94 -10.87 -3.29
C VAL A 26 -9.45 -11.74 -4.44
N GLN A 27 -9.75 -13.03 -4.38
CA GLN A 27 -9.37 -14.04 -5.39
C GLN A 27 -10.56 -14.50 -6.23
N ASP A 28 -11.72 -13.86 -6.08
CA ASP A 28 -12.90 -14.16 -6.89
C ASP A 28 -12.66 -13.69 -8.34
N THR A 29 -12.88 -14.57 -9.30
CA THR A 29 -12.73 -14.28 -10.73
C THR A 29 -13.88 -13.42 -11.29
N GLY A 30 -14.95 -13.25 -10.52
CA GLY A 30 -16.12 -12.47 -10.91
C GLY A 30 -16.00 -10.96 -10.65
N VAL A 31 -14.90 -10.49 -9.99
CA VAL A 31 -14.66 -9.09 -9.67
C VAL A 31 -13.25 -8.67 -10.08
N LYS A 32 -13.07 -7.38 -10.33
CA LYS A 32 -11.76 -6.79 -10.67
C LYS A 32 -10.97 -6.36 -9.42
N LEU A 33 -11.65 -6.13 -8.31
CA LEU A 33 -11.05 -5.76 -7.04
C LEU A 33 -10.01 -6.80 -6.61
N GLY A 34 -8.80 -6.35 -6.30
CA GLY A 34 -7.70 -7.23 -5.89
C GLY A 34 -7.52 -7.33 -4.39
N ARG A 35 -7.75 -6.24 -3.64
CA ARG A 35 -7.53 -6.18 -2.20
C ARG A 35 -8.42 -5.15 -1.53
N ILE A 36 -8.93 -5.50 -0.33
CA ILE A 36 -9.65 -4.58 0.56
C ILE A 36 -8.77 -4.31 1.77
N GLN A 37 -8.57 -3.05 2.12
CA GLN A 37 -7.99 -2.65 3.39
C GLN A 37 -9.08 -2.14 4.33
N ILE A 38 -8.97 -2.44 5.63
CA ILE A 38 -9.87 -1.98 6.68
C ILE A 38 -9.05 -1.09 7.63
N PHE A 39 -9.09 0.22 7.41
CA PHE A 39 -8.23 1.16 8.13
C PHE A 39 -8.53 1.21 9.63
N ASN A 40 -9.75 0.95 10.05
CA ASN A 40 -10.11 0.85 11.48
C ASN A 40 -9.26 -0.19 12.23
N ASN A 41 -8.92 -1.30 11.56
CA ASN A 41 -8.12 -2.37 12.15
C ASN A 41 -6.61 -2.07 12.13
N TRP A 42 -6.14 -1.23 11.20
CA TRP A 42 -4.77 -0.73 11.22
C TRP A 42 -4.55 0.21 12.41
N SER A 43 -5.43 1.19 12.56
CA SER A 43 -5.44 2.09 13.70
C SER A 43 -6.78 2.83 13.78
N PRO A 44 -7.44 2.87 14.94
CA PRO A 44 -8.66 3.66 15.12
C PRO A 44 -8.44 5.15 14.89
N TYR A 45 -7.21 5.64 15.05
CA TYR A 45 -6.85 7.05 14.82
C TYR A 45 -6.82 7.45 13.33
N MET A 46 -6.90 6.49 12.41
CA MET A 46 -7.02 6.77 10.96
C MET A 46 -8.43 7.13 10.54
N VAL A 47 -9.43 6.94 11.43
CA VAL A 47 -10.86 7.12 11.11
C VAL A 47 -11.46 8.12 12.09
N SER A 48 -12.18 9.14 11.59
CA SER A 48 -12.74 10.22 12.42
C SER A 48 -13.74 9.72 13.46
N HIS A 49 -14.56 8.74 13.10
CA HIS A 49 -15.61 8.17 13.95
C HIS A 49 -15.55 6.63 13.91
N PRO A 50 -14.50 6.01 14.46
CA PRO A 50 -14.22 4.59 14.26
C PRO A 50 -15.27 3.65 14.84
N ASP A 51 -16.07 4.11 15.82
CA ASP A 51 -17.17 3.33 16.41
C ASP A 51 -18.40 3.25 15.49
N ASN A 52 -18.58 4.21 14.58
CA ASN A 52 -19.79 4.38 13.76
C ASN A 52 -19.53 4.32 12.27
N THR A 53 -18.29 4.36 11.83
CA THR A 53 -17.91 4.35 10.42
C THR A 53 -16.75 3.41 10.16
N VAL A 54 -16.69 2.86 8.95
CA VAL A 54 -15.59 2.04 8.48
C VAL A 54 -14.96 2.70 7.25
N TRP A 55 -13.67 2.90 7.27
CA TRP A 55 -12.93 3.37 6.13
C TRP A 55 -12.24 2.21 5.42
N LEU A 56 -12.58 2.03 4.16
CA LEU A 56 -12.04 0.98 3.30
C LEU A 56 -11.08 1.57 2.27
N GLY A 57 -9.94 0.90 2.08
CA GLY A 57 -9.11 1.08 0.89
C GLY A 57 -9.37 -0.06 -0.09
N LEU A 58 -9.65 0.27 -1.34
CA LEU A 58 -9.91 -0.69 -2.40
C LEU A 58 -8.80 -0.59 -3.44
N GLU A 59 -8.07 -1.69 -3.65
CA GLU A 59 -6.93 -1.71 -4.57
C GLU A 59 -7.27 -2.46 -5.85
N TYR A 60 -7.14 -1.73 -6.95
CA TYR A 60 -7.31 -2.22 -8.30
C TYR A 60 -5.96 -2.22 -9.01
N PHE A 61 -5.51 -3.38 -9.43
CA PHE A 61 -4.26 -3.51 -10.19
C PHE A 61 -4.56 -3.31 -11.67
N CYS A 62 -4.00 -2.26 -12.24
CA CYS A 62 -4.20 -1.87 -13.63
C CYS A 62 -2.92 -1.28 -14.21
N GLU A 63 -2.83 -1.16 -15.52
CA GLU A 63 -1.73 -0.51 -16.19
C GLU A 63 -2.07 0.96 -16.48
N GLU A 64 -1.04 1.82 -16.41
CA GLU A 64 -1.21 3.23 -16.78
C GLU A 64 -1.63 3.34 -18.25
N GLY A 65 -2.81 3.91 -18.49
CA GLY A 65 -3.38 4.09 -19.82
C GLY A 65 -4.38 3.04 -20.27
N ASP A 66 -4.62 1.98 -19.48
CA ASP A 66 -5.69 1.04 -19.77
C ASP A 66 -7.10 1.66 -19.53
N ASP A 67 -8.14 0.95 -19.94
CA ASP A 67 -9.52 1.44 -19.84
C ASP A 67 -9.92 1.74 -18.39
N PHE A 68 -9.46 0.92 -17.43
CA PHE A 68 -9.78 1.12 -16.03
C PHE A 68 -9.02 2.31 -15.44
N TRP A 69 -7.74 2.49 -15.81
CA TRP A 69 -6.96 3.65 -15.43
C TRP A 69 -7.58 4.96 -15.92
N ASN A 70 -8.07 4.96 -17.17
CA ASN A 70 -8.65 6.13 -17.83
C ASN A 70 -10.11 6.39 -17.47
N MET A 71 -10.80 5.45 -16.79
CA MET A 71 -12.17 5.60 -16.35
C MET A 71 -12.36 6.88 -15.54
N GLU A 72 -13.48 7.58 -15.71
CA GLU A 72 -13.82 8.76 -14.90
C GLU A 72 -13.99 8.39 -13.43
N ASP A 73 -13.64 9.32 -12.51
CA ASP A 73 -13.59 9.01 -11.07
C ASP A 73 -14.96 8.58 -10.52
N GLY A 74 -16.04 9.27 -10.93
CA GLY A 74 -17.39 8.89 -10.49
C GLY A 74 -17.82 7.52 -11.01
N GLU A 75 -17.44 7.17 -12.24
CA GLU A 75 -17.71 5.86 -12.82
C GLU A 75 -16.93 4.76 -12.10
N CYS A 76 -15.64 5.01 -11.85
CA CYS A 76 -14.79 4.09 -11.10
C CYS A 76 -15.29 3.85 -9.67
N ILE A 77 -15.72 4.90 -8.97
CA ILE A 77 -16.31 4.80 -7.64
C ILE A 77 -17.59 3.96 -7.67
N ASN A 78 -18.49 4.21 -8.62
CA ASN A 78 -19.71 3.41 -8.77
C ASN A 78 -19.40 1.94 -9.07
N PHE A 79 -18.42 1.69 -9.94
CA PHE A 79 -17.95 0.35 -10.24
C PHE A 79 -17.46 -0.37 -8.97
N ALA A 80 -16.65 0.30 -8.17
CA ALA A 80 -16.11 -0.26 -6.93
C ALA A 80 -17.21 -0.55 -5.90
N VAL A 81 -18.19 0.34 -5.76
CA VAL A 81 -19.36 0.14 -4.90
C VAL A 81 -20.18 -1.07 -5.36
N ASP A 82 -20.40 -1.22 -6.68
CA ASP A 82 -21.14 -2.34 -7.25
C ASP A 82 -20.43 -3.67 -6.99
N GLU A 83 -19.10 -3.73 -7.07
CA GLU A 83 -18.35 -4.94 -6.74
C GLU A 83 -18.44 -5.29 -5.25
N LEU A 84 -18.35 -4.31 -4.34
CA LEU A 84 -18.54 -4.56 -2.91
C LEU A 84 -19.94 -5.09 -2.58
N ILE A 85 -20.97 -4.56 -3.26
CA ILE A 85 -22.36 -5.04 -3.11
C ILE A 85 -22.47 -6.46 -3.66
N LYS A 86 -21.93 -6.73 -4.84
CA LYS A 86 -21.93 -8.05 -5.47
C LYS A 86 -21.29 -9.11 -4.57
N MET A 87 -20.20 -8.76 -3.90
CA MET A 87 -19.53 -9.63 -2.93
C MET A 87 -20.25 -9.72 -1.56
N GLY A 88 -21.30 -8.92 -1.35
CA GLY A 88 -22.03 -8.90 -0.08
C GLY A 88 -21.28 -8.18 1.06
N VAL A 89 -20.25 -7.39 0.74
CA VAL A 89 -19.42 -6.70 1.74
C VAL A 89 -20.15 -5.50 2.35
N ILE A 90 -20.90 -4.77 1.52
CA ILE A 90 -21.69 -3.61 1.94
C ILE A 90 -23.08 -3.63 1.29
N SER A 91 -23.97 -2.74 1.76
CA SER A 91 -25.17 -2.34 1.06
C SER A 91 -25.00 -0.90 0.54
N ARG A 92 -25.64 -0.54 -0.57
CA ARG A 92 -25.45 0.78 -1.22
C ARG A 92 -25.77 1.96 -0.30
N ASN A 93 -26.79 1.84 0.54
CA ASN A 93 -27.20 2.85 1.51
C ASN A 93 -26.17 3.07 2.64
N GLU A 94 -25.18 2.20 2.76
CA GLU A 94 -24.10 2.35 3.76
C GLU A 94 -22.95 3.22 3.25
N VAL A 95 -22.89 3.56 1.98
CA VAL A 95 -21.84 4.42 1.42
C VAL A 95 -22.06 5.86 1.87
N ILE A 96 -21.05 6.44 2.55
CA ILE A 96 -21.06 7.82 3.04
C ILE A 96 -20.38 8.72 2.02
N ASP A 97 -19.17 8.36 1.62
CA ASP A 97 -18.32 9.13 0.73
C ASP A 97 -17.28 8.21 0.09
N ALA A 98 -16.70 8.65 -1.02
CA ALA A 98 -15.64 7.91 -1.70
C ALA A 98 -14.72 8.85 -2.47
N HIS A 99 -13.46 8.48 -2.54
CA HIS A 99 -12.41 9.18 -3.28
C HIS A 99 -11.57 8.19 -4.07
N ARG A 100 -11.09 8.58 -5.22
CA ARG A 100 -10.18 7.78 -6.04
C ARG A 100 -8.81 8.41 -6.12
N GLU A 101 -7.79 7.58 -5.95
CA GLU A 101 -6.38 7.93 -6.12
C GLU A 101 -5.74 7.08 -7.22
N ARG A 102 -4.99 7.69 -8.13
CA ARG A 102 -4.18 7.00 -9.14
C ARG A 102 -2.73 6.99 -8.71
N VAL A 103 -2.24 5.82 -8.31
CA VAL A 103 -0.85 5.66 -7.86
C VAL A 103 0.00 5.10 -8.99
N LYS A 104 0.85 5.96 -9.56
CA LYS A 104 1.81 5.56 -10.59
C LYS A 104 3.01 4.87 -9.94
N LYS A 105 3.53 3.81 -10.57
CA LYS A 105 4.76 3.14 -10.15
C LYS A 105 4.72 2.73 -8.67
N ALA A 106 3.60 2.12 -8.26
CA ALA A 106 3.35 1.75 -6.87
C ALA A 106 4.41 0.78 -6.32
N TYR A 107 4.99 -0.05 -7.19
CA TYR A 107 5.98 -1.06 -6.83
C TYR A 107 7.23 -0.97 -7.69
N PRO A 108 8.43 -1.21 -7.13
CA PRO A 108 9.63 -1.41 -7.94
C PRO A 108 9.49 -2.70 -8.75
N ALA A 109 9.89 -2.67 -10.00
CA ALA A 109 9.92 -3.84 -10.86
C ALA A 109 11.35 -4.39 -10.93
N TYR A 110 11.51 -5.68 -10.62
CA TYR A 110 12.79 -6.38 -10.60
C TYR A 110 13.00 -7.15 -11.90
N PHE A 111 13.15 -6.40 -13.01
CA PHE A 111 13.43 -6.99 -14.31
C PHE A 111 14.93 -7.33 -14.48
N ASP A 112 15.29 -7.91 -15.62
CA ASP A 112 16.65 -8.37 -15.93
C ASP A 112 17.76 -7.35 -15.64
N GLY A 113 17.48 -6.06 -15.78
CA GLY A 113 18.42 -4.99 -15.45
C GLY A 113 18.71 -4.84 -13.96
N TYR A 114 17.88 -5.40 -13.07
CA TYR A 114 18.04 -5.26 -11.63
C TYR A 114 19.33 -5.94 -11.10
N GLN A 115 19.82 -6.96 -11.78
CA GLN A 115 21.11 -7.60 -11.46
C GLN A 115 22.29 -6.60 -11.50
N TYR A 116 22.14 -5.47 -12.21
CA TYR A 116 23.15 -4.42 -12.32
C TYR A 116 22.95 -3.27 -11.32
N MET A 117 21.99 -3.39 -10.40
CA MET A 117 21.66 -2.33 -9.45
C MET A 117 22.86 -1.92 -8.59
N GLU A 118 23.75 -2.85 -8.27
CA GLU A 118 24.97 -2.57 -7.50
C GLU A 118 25.87 -1.52 -8.17
N TYR A 119 26.03 -1.54 -9.49
CA TYR A 119 26.80 -0.52 -10.21
C TYR A 119 26.18 0.88 -10.08
N ILE A 120 24.84 0.95 -10.06
CA ILE A 120 24.11 2.22 -9.87
C ILE A 120 24.33 2.73 -8.44
N VAL A 121 24.21 1.85 -7.45
CA VAL A 121 24.44 2.17 -6.03
C VAL A 121 25.87 2.68 -5.82
N ASP A 122 26.87 1.98 -6.36
CA ASP A 122 28.28 2.38 -6.27
C ASP A 122 28.54 3.74 -6.91
N TYR A 123 27.86 4.01 -8.03
CA TYR A 123 27.96 5.33 -8.69
C TYR A 123 27.32 6.44 -7.84
N LEU A 124 26.10 6.23 -7.33
CA LEU A 124 25.37 7.20 -6.52
C LEU A 124 26.05 7.47 -5.17
N ASN A 125 26.70 6.47 -4.59
CA ASN A 125 27.43 6.62 -3.33
C ASN A 125 28.69 7.51 -3.45
N LYS A 126 29.15 7.83 -4.66
CA LYS A 126 30.26 8.77 -4.87
C LYS A 126 29.91 10.23 -4.58
N PHE A 127 28.61 10.55 -4.50
CA PHE A 127 28.15 11.90 -4.21
C PHE A 127 27.92 12.07 -2.70
N ASP A 128 28.72 12.86 -2.04
CA ASP A 128 28.68 13.03 -0.57
C ASP A 128 27.33 13.55 -0.07
N ASN A 129 26.66 14.39 -0.84
CA ASN A 129 25.40 15.06 -0.49
C ASN A 129 24.14 14.43 -1.12
N LEU A 130 24.24 13.21 -1.68
CA LEU A 130 23.11 12.49 -2.26
C LEU A 130 22.82 11.24 -1.44
N TYR A 131 21.59 11.10 -0.94
CA TYR A 131 21.12 9.95 -0.18
C TYR A 131 19.88 9.36 -0.83
N CYS A 132 19.89 8.05 -1.08
CA CYS A 132 18.77 7.31 -1.65
C CYS A 132 17.99 6.65 -0.52
N VAL A 133 16.75 7.10 -0.28
CA VAL A 133 15.92 6.63 0.83
C VAL A 133 14.53 6.21 0.37
N GLY A 134 13.91 5.32 1.13
CA GLY A 134 12.55 4.84 0.89
C GLY A 134 12.43 3.92 -0.32
N ARG A 135 11.20 3.53 -0.63
CA ARG A 135 10.87 2.55 -1.68
C ARG A 135 11.39 2.96 -3.05
N ASN A 136 11.04 4.15 -3.50
CA ASN A 136 11.40 4.61 -4.85
C ASN A 136 12.85 5.06 -4.93
N GLY A 137 13.39 5.71 -3.89
CA GLY A 137 14.78 6.17 -3.88
C GLY A 137 15.79 5.04 -3.90
N GLN A 138 15.49 3.92 -3.25
CA GLN A 138 16.34 2.74 -3.25
C GLN A 138 15.97 1.72 -4.34
N HIS A 139 14.88 1.91 -5.06
CA HIS A 139 14.29 0.92 -5.96
C HIS A 139 14.17 -0.45 -5.29
N ARG A 140 13.63 -0.47 -4.07
CA ARG A 140 13.42 -1.67 -3.25
C ARG A 140 11.99 -1.72 -2.72
N TYR A 141 11.50 -2.93 -2.49
CA TYR A 141 10.19 -3.14 -1.87
C TYR A 141 10.25 -2.81 -0.37
N ASN A 142 10.27 -1.52 -0.08
CA ASN A 142 10.25 -1.01 1.29
C ASN A 142 8.81 -0.71 1.73
N ASN A 143 8.42 -1.21 2.88
CA ASN A 143 7.23 -0.78 3.59
C ASN A 143 7.47 0.56 4.31
N MET A 144 6.47 1.11 4.99
CA MET A 144 6.57 2.41 5.67
C MET A 144 7.69 2.42 6.71
N ASP A 145 7.82 1.36 7.50
CA ASP A 145 8.86 1.19 8.52
C ASP A 145 10.27 1.22 7.93
N HIS A 146 10.51 0.46 6.85
CA HIS A 146 11.78 0.50 6.13
C HIS A 146 12.07 1.89 5.56
N SER A 147 11.07 2.55 4.98
CA SER A 147 11.23 3.90 4.43
C SER A 147 11.58 4.92 5.51
N MET A 148 10.95 4.83 6.68
CA MET A 148 11.28 5.65 7.85
C MET A 148 12.67 5.33 8.39
N ALA A 149 13.03 4.06 8.50
CA ALA A 149 14.34 3.64 8.99
C ALA A 149 15.47 4.14 8.08
N THR A 150 15.32 4.07 6.74
CA THR A 150 16.31 4.63 5.82
C THR A 150 16.51 6.14 6.01
N ALA A 151 15.43 6.88 6.30
CA ALA A 151 15.51 8.31 6.58
C ALA A 151 16.24 8.58 7.91
N PHE A 152 15.98 7.80 8.96
CA PHE A 152 16.67 7.94 10.25
C PHE A 152 18.16 7.63 10.14
N GLU A 153 18.54 6.57 9.43
CA GLU A 153 19.95 6.27 9.20
C GLU A 153 20.65 7.39 8.42
N THR A 154 19.99 7.93 7.39
CA THR A 154 20.50 9.08 6.63
C THR A 154 20.75 10.30 7.53
N VAL A 155 19.82 10.63 8.41
CA VAL A 155 19.99 11.77 9.33
C VAL A 155 21.13 11.55 10.30
N LYS A 156 21.32 10.32 10.81
CA LYS A 156 22.48 9.96 11.65
C LYS A 156 23.80 10.20 10.91
N ASP A 157 23.90 9.77 9.64
CA ASP A 157 25.10 9.93 8.83
C ASP A 157 25.39 11.42 8.58
N ILE A 158 24.38 12.22 8.25
CA ILE A 158 24.53 13.67 8.08
C ILE A 158 25.05 14.32 9.36
N ILE A 159 24.48 13.99 10.54
CA ILE A 159 24.86 14.58 11.82
C ILE A 159 26.28 14.16 12.22
N SER A 160 26.66 12.90 11.97
CA SER A 160 27.97 12.37 12.31
C SER A 160 29.07 12.74 11.31
N GLY A 161 28.70 13.25 10.12
CA GLY A 161 29.60 13.48 9.01
C GLY A 161 30.14 12.20 8.37
N THR A 162 29.40 11.11 8.48
CA THR A 162 29.77 9.82 7.88
C THR A 162 29.44 9.82 6.39
N HIS A 163 30.41 9.39 5.57
CA HIS A 163 30.22 9.26 4.12
C HIS A 163 29.90 7.82 3.67
N ASP A 164 30.07 6.84 4.55
CA ASP A 164 29.66 5.47 4.31
C ASP A 164 28.14 5.33 4.48
N LYS A 165 27.44 4.97 3.39
CA LYS A 165 25.98 4.84 3.33
C LYS A 165 25.50 3.40 3.39
N THR A 166 26.39 2.48 3.77
CA THR A 166 26.11 1.04 3.83
C THR A 166 24.95 0.72 4.79
N ASN A 167 24.84 1.42 5.92
CA ASN A 167 23.76 1.28 6.89
C ASN A 167 22.40 1.60 6.27
N ILE A 168 22.31 2.63 5.43
CA ILE A 168 21.05 3.05 4.74
C ILE A 168 20.61 1.97 3.75
N TRP A 169 21.55 1.42 2.97
CA TRP A 169 21.25 0.36 2.01
C TRP A 169 20.96 -0.99 2.66
N ASN A 170 21.40 -1.23 3.90
CA ASN A 170 21.20 -2.47 4.65
C ASN A 170 19.91 -2.49 5.49
N VAL A 171 19.12 -1.42 5.51
CA VAL A 171 17.82 -1.39 6.21
C VAL A 171 16.90 -2.50 5.69
N ASN A 172 16.89 -2.73 4.38
CA ASN A 172 16.18 -3.84 3.76
C ASN A 172 17.06 -4.49 2.70
N THR A 173 17.34 -5.77 2.86
CA THR A 173 18.19 -6.57 1.96
C THR A 173 17.39 -7.53 1.08
N GLU A 174 16.07 -7.52 1.15
CA GLU A 174 15.22 -8.36 0.30
C GLU A 174 15.40 -8.00 -1.18
N LYS A 175 15.70 -9.03 -1.99
CA LYS A 175 15.92 -8.93 -3.43
C LYS A 175 14.75 -9.48 -4.24
N GLU A 176 13.73 -10.03 -3.57
CA GLU A 176 12.58 -10.66 -4.20
C GLU A 176 11.27 -9.97 -3.79
N TYR A 177 10.35 -9.90 -4.71
CA TYR A 177 9.00 -9.42 -4.47
C TYR A 177 8.10 -10.61 -4.15
N HIS A 178 7.54 -10.65 -2.94
CA HIS A 178 6.77 -11.80 -2.44
C HIS A 178 5.26 -11.71 -2.70
N GLU A 179 4.75 -10.61 -3.23
CA GLU A 179 3.32 -10.42 -3.52
C GLU A 179 3.03 -10.68 -5.01
N GLU A 180 3.17 -11.91 -5.46
CA GLU A 180 2.69 -12.32 -6.77
C GLU A 180 1.25 -12.83 -6.71
N LYS A 181 0.40 -12.30 -7.59
CA LYS A 181 -0.94 -12.86 -7.83
C LYS A 181 -0.74 -14.19 -8.54
N LYS A 182 -0.92 -15.31 -7.83
CA LYS A 182 -0.97 -16.65 -8.42
C LYS A 182 -2.30 -16.90 -9.10
#